data_ec7442d9b6bf663fbedb57cfcce094aa
#
_entry.id   ec7442d9b6bf663fbedb57cfcce094aa
#
_cell.length_a   1.000
_cell.length_b   1.000
_cell.length_c   1.000
_cell.angle_alpha   90.00
_cell.angle_beta   90.00
_cell.angle_gamma   90.00
#
_symmetry.space_group_name_H-M   'P 1'
#
loop_
_entity.id
_entity.type
_entity.pdbx_description
1 polymer ?
#
loop_
_entity_poly.entity_id
_entity_poly.type
_entity_poly.pdbx_seq_one_letter_code
_entity_poly.pdbx_strand_id
1 'polypeptide(L)'
;MKKKAVFITNIPSPYRVDFFSYMQKNFPEYEFHIIFSGAGMENRKWSVEMEEIEHYHFLKSKTIIIRKRFDDRYVFIPVGVEKTLNEIAPDVVFAMEYNPTILRAVHWCRKKKIPFISWTDGTLNSEKNIGKVQRLSRSYIIKRAAAFIASSTASREAQIAYGADEKKCFISYLTVDIQKYLYEKPQKTTQNEGLQLLYVGSLIQRKGLDLLLPALAKTPQNIRLWIVGEGQEKDLLQKQCTCLLYTSPSPRDMR
;
A
#
# COMPACT_ATOMS: atom_id res chain seq x y z
N MET A 1 9.03 -8.54 -31.42
CA MET A 1 9.06 -7.45 -30.41
C MET A 1 8.45 -7.97 -29.13
N LYS A 2 9.04 -7.63 -27.98
CA LYS A 2 8.43 -7.96 -26.66
C LYS A 2 7.13 -7.19 -26.49
N LYS A 3 6.14 -7.80 -25.83
CA LYS A 3 4.91 -7.09 -25.44
C LYS A 3 5.20 -6.17 -24.29
N LYS A 4 4.72 -4.93 -24.36
CA LYS A 4 4.94 -3.89 -23.35
C LYS A 4 3.77 -3.84 -22.39
N ALA A 5 4.05 -4.04 -21.11
CA ALA A 5 3.08 -3.93 -20.03
C ALA A 5 3.44 -2.77 -19.10
N VAL A 6 2.50 -1.86 -18.87
CA VAL A 6 2.69 -0.73 -17.94
C VAL A 6 1.93 -0.99 -16.65
N PHE A 7 2.62 -0.81 -15.52
CA PHE A 7 2.00 -0.77 -14.19
C PHE A 7 1.98 0.66 -13.66
N ILE A 8 0.82 1.17 -13.28
CA ILE A 8 0.67 2.50 -12.68
C ILE A 8 0.32 2.34 -11.20
N THR A 9 1.12 2.93 -10.32
CA THR A 9 0.94 2.88 -8.87
C THR A 9 1.27 4.23 -8.21
N ASN A 10 0.99 4.39 -6.92
CA ASN A 10 1.19 5.68 -6.22
C ASN A 10 2.66 6.00 -6.01
N ILE A 11 3.34 5.21 -5.19
CA ILE A 11 4.74 5.43 -4.80
C ILE A 11 5.50 4.11 -4.80
N PRO A 12 6.84 4.13 -4.92
CA PRO A 12 7.66 2.95 -4.73
C PRO A 12 7.63 2.52 -3.26
N SER A 13 6.90 1.46 -2.94
CA SER A 13 6.99 0.81 -1.63
C SER A 13 7.88 -0.43 -1.73
N PRO A 14 8.63 -0.82 -0.67
CA PRO A 14 9.61 -1.90 -0.75
C PRO A 14 9.07 -3.18 -1.38
N TYR A 15 7.93 -3.68 -0.89
CA TYR A 15 7.31 -4.92 -1.40
C TYR A 15 6.86 -4.82 -2.88
N ARG A 16 6.53 -3.61 -3.37
CA ARG A 16 6.17 -3.40 -4.79
C ARG A 16 7.41 -3.36 -5.67
N VAL A 17 8.49 -2.77 -5.17
CA VAL A 17 9.78 -2.78 -5.86
C VAL A 17 10.28 -4.21 -6.00
N ASP A 18 10.23 -5.01 -4.92
CA ASP A 18 10.56 -6.44 -4.96
C ASP A 18 9.70 -7.19 -6.00
N PHE A 19 8.40 -6.94 -6.02
CA PHE A 19 7.48 -7.55 -6.97
C PHE A 19 7.82 -7.18 -8.43
N PHE A 20 8.05 -5.90 -8.71
CA PHE A 20 8.37 -5.46 -10.07
C PHE A 20 9.75 -5.94 -10.54
N SER A 21 10.75 -5.92 -9.64
CA SER A 21 12.06 -6.50 -9.91
C SER A 21 11.96 -7.99 -10.25
N TYR A 22 11.17 -8.75 -9.46
CA TYR A 22 10.90 -10.15 -9.73
C TYR A 22 10.23 -10.37 -11.09
N MET A 23 9.22 -9.56 -11.43
CA MET A 23 8.53 -9.65 -12.73
C MET A 23 9.49 -9.40 -13.90
N GLN A 24 10.31 -8.36 -13.83
CA GLN A 24 11.27 -8.03 -14.89
C GLN A 24 12.35 -9.10 -15.07
N LYS A 25 12.81 -9.71 -13.98
CA LYS A 25 13.85 -10.77 -14.02
C LYS A 25 13.31 -12.12 -14.52
N ASN A 26 12.09 -12.47 -14.16
CA ASN A 26 11.57 -13.83 -14.39
C ASN A 26 10.65 -13.96 -15.63
N PHE A 27 10.25 -12.84 -16.25
CA PHE A 27 9.40 -12.83 -17.45
C PHE A 27 10.05 -11.99 -18.56
N PRO A 28 11.22 -12.40 -19.08
CA PRO A 28 12.00 -11.61 -20.04
C PRO A 28 11.35 -11.48 -21.42
N GLU A 29 10.29 -12.24 -21.70
CA GLU A 29 9.48 -12.13 -22.91
C GLU A 29 8.59 -10.88 -22.93
N TYR A 30 8.39 -10.24 -21.78
CA TYR A 30 7.67 -8.98 -21.64
C TYR A 30 8.64 -7.83 -21.33
N GLU A 31 8.25 -6.61 -21.71
CA GLU A 31 8.91 -5.37 -21.32
C GLU A 31 8.00 -4.66 -20.31
N PHE A 32 8.37 -4.69 -19.02
CA PHE A 32 7.58 -4.09 -17.96
C PHE A 32 8.05 -2.67 -17.67
N HIS A 33 7.15 -1.70 -17.76
CA HIS A 33 7.37 -0.32 -17.34
C HIS A 33 6.55 0.00 -16.12
N ILE A 34 7.14 0.69 -15.15
CA ILE A 34 6.48 1.06 -13.91
C ILE A 34 6.34 2.59 -13.83
N ILE A 35 5.12 3.09 -13.72
CA ILE A 35 4.82 4.51 -13.56
C ILE A 35 4.40 4.77 -12.12
N PHE A 36 5.17 5.59 -11.40
CA PHE A 36 4.85 6.06 -10.08
C PHE A 36 4.22 7.45 -10.14
N SER A 37 3.06 7.63 -9.47
CA SER A 37 2.37 8.92 -9.37
C SER A 37 3.15 9.94 -8.54
N GLY A 38 4.05 9.50 -7.67
CA GLY A 38 4.93 10.33 -6.86
C GLY A 38 6.15 9.57 -6.36
N ALA A 39 7.19 10.30 -5.96
CA ALA A 39 8.45 9.70 -5.49
C ALA A 39 8.38 9.20 -4.03
N GLY A 40 7.45 9.72 -3.23
CA GLY A 40 7.31 9.34 -1.82
C GLY A 40 6.15 10.06 -1.14
N MET A 41 6.02 9.83 0.15
CA MET A 41 5.08 10.51 1.05
C MET A 41 5.83 10.91 2.33
N GLU A 42 5.55 12.10 2.89
CA GLU A 42 6.22 12.61 4.11
C GLU A 42 6.10 11.68 5.32
N ASN A 43 4.98 10.97 5.42
CA ASN A 43 4.71 10.02 6.50
C ASN A 43 5.33 8.62 6.27
N ARG A 44 6.19 8.46 5.24
CA ARG A 44 6.86 7.20 4.90
C ARG A 44 8.37 7.41 4.92
N LYS A 45 9.04 6.76 5.87
CA LYS A 45 10.49 6.92 6.12
C LYS A 45 11.34 5.78 5.56
N TRP A 46 10.79 4.89 4.76
CA TRP A 46 11.60 3.87 4.12
C TRP A 46 12.40 4.43 2.94
N SER A 47 13.58 3.95 2.76
CA SER A 47 14.35 4.06 1.52
C SER A 47 14.04 2.85 0.64
N VAL A 48 14.05 3.04 -0.66
CA VAL A 48 13.86 1.98 -1.63
C VAL A 48 14.98 2.06 -2.65
N GLU A 49 15.65 0.96 -2.89
CA GLU A 49 16.69 0.84 -3.90
C GLU A 49 16.02 0.69 -5.28
N MET A 50 15.89 1.81 -5.98
CA MET A 50 15.26 1.83 -7.30
C MET A 50 16.11 1.17 -8.39
N GLU A 51 17.38 0.91 -8.12
CA GLU A 51 18.32 0.22 -9.00
C GLU A 51 17.91 -1.23 -9.30
N GLU A 52 17.05 -1.80 -8.46
CA GLU A 52 16.49 -3.13 -8.69
C GLU A 52 15.43 -3.19 -9.80
N ILE A 53 14.92 -2.04 -10.25
CA ILE A 53 13.87 -1.95 -11.26
C ILE A 53 14.42 -1.25 -12.51
N GLU A 54 14.28 -1.91 -13.65
CA GLU A 54 14.47 -1.30 -14.97
C GLU A 54 13.19 -0.56 -15.40
N HIS A 55 13.29 0.37 -16.36
CA HIS A 55 12.14 1.03 -16.99
C HIS A 55 11.09 1.59 -16.02
N TYR A 56 11.49 2.41 -15.06
CA TYR A 56 10.56 3.13 -14.19
C TYR A 56 10.48 4.62 -14.54
N HIS A 57 9.33 5.23 -14.21
CA HIS A 57 9.01 6.61 -14.51
C HIS A 57 8.33 7.27 -13.30
N PHE A 58 8.83 8.44 -12.88
CA PHE A 58 8.13 9.27 -11.90
C PHE A 58 7.35 10.37 -12.62
N LEU A 59 6.04 10.43 -12.34
CA LEU A 59 5.23 11.55 -12.83
C LEU A 59 5.49 12.79 -12.00
N LYS A 60 5.55 13.94 -12.66
CA LYS A 60 5.43 15.22 -11.97
C LYS A 60 4.01 15.34 -11.45
N SER A 61 3.82 15.43 -10.14
CA SER A 61 2.49 15.56 -9.54
C SER A 61 2.48 16.61 -8.45
N LYS A 62 1.35 17.33 -8.34
CA LYS A 62 1.06 18.12 -7.14
C LYS A 62 0.42 17.19 -6.11
N THR A 63 0.96 17.17 -4.91
CA THR A 63 0.40 16.38 -3.81
C THR A 63 -0.52 17.25 -2.99
N ILE A 64 -1.77 16.81 -2.81
CA ILE A 64 -2.72 17.42 -1.88
C ILE A 64 -2.81 16.48 -0.68
N ILE A 65 -2.55 17.03 0.51
CA ILE A 65 -2.67 16.30 1.78
C ILE A 65 -4.01 16.69 2.40
N ILE A 66 -4.91 15.72 2.51
CA ILE A 66 -6.19 15.87 3.21
C ILE A 66 -6.01 15.28 4.60
N ARG A 67 -5.81 16.14 5.59
CA ARG A 67 -5.68 15.73 6.99
C ARG A 67 -7.00 15.18 7.50
N LYS A 68 -6.98 14.00 8.08
CA LYS A 68 -8.13 13.35 8.70
C LYS A 68 -7.76 12.84 10.08
N ARG A 69 -8.75 12.71 10.96
CA ARG A 69 -8.57 12.24 12.33
C ARG A 69 -7.84 10.89 12.43
N PHE A 70 -8.12 9.97 11.51
CA PHE A 70 -7.61 8.60 11.59
C PHE A 70 -6.32 8.36 10.80
N ASP A 71 -6.11 9.08 9.70
CA ASP A 71 -4.91 8.97 8.85
C ASP A 71 -4.94 10.08 7.79
N ASP A 72 -3.80 10.63 7.43
CA ASP A 72 -3.68 11.62 6.36
C ASP A 72 -3.85 10.94 5.00
N ARG A 73 -4.61 11.60 4.13
CA ARG A 73 -4.82 11.10 2.77
C ARG A 73 -4.03 11.92 1.77
N TYR A 74 -3.12 11.26 1.08
CA TYR A 74 -2.32 11.84 0.01
C TYR A 74 -3.03 11.64 -1.33
N VAL A 75 -3.31 12.74 -2.03
CA VAL A 75 -3.91 12.72 -3.36
C VAL A 75 -2.91 13.32 -4.34
N PHE A 76 -2.42 12.49 -5.25
CA PHE A 76 -1.53 12.93 -6.32
C PHE A 76 -2.36 13.42 -7.51
N ILE A 77 -2.10 14.66 -7.95
CA ILE A 77 -2.64 15.22 -9.18
C ILE A 77 -1.54 15.14 -10.22
N PRO A 78 -1.58 14.20 -11.17
CA PRO A 78 -0.50 13.92 -12.08
C PRO A 78 -0.41 14.95 -13.21
N VAL A 79 0.80 15.14 -13.70
CA VAL A 79 1.07 15.84 -14.96
C VAL A 79 1.82 14.89 -15.86
N GLY A 80 1.38 14.76 -17.12
CA GLY A 80 2.13 14.02 -18.15
C GLY A 80 1.85 12.53 -18.25
N VAL A 81 0.81 11.98 -17.58
CA VAL A 81 0.44 10.55 -17.70
C VAL A 81 0.31 10.12 -19.16
N GLU A 82 -0.45 10.88 -19.95
CA GLU A 82 -0.71 10.56 -21.37
C GLU A 82 0.55 10.68 -22.22
N LYS A 83 1.44 11.63 -21.87
CA LYS A 83 2.73 11.78 -22.56
C LYS A 83 3.58 10.55 -22.32
N THR A 84 3.77 10.14 -21.07
CA THR A 84 4.54 8.94 -20.71
C THR A 84 3.97 7.68 -21.37
N LEU A 85 2.63 7.51 -21.34
CA LEU A 85 1.99 6.37 -22.00
C LEU A 85 2.15 6.39 -23.54
N ASN A 86 2.16 7.56 -24.18
CA ASN A 86 2.44 7.67 -25.61
C ASN A 86 3.91 7.32 -25.94
N GLU A 87 4.86 7.72 -25.10
CA GLU A 87 6.29 7.43 -25.27
C GLU A 87 6.58 5.93 -25.13
N ILE A 88 5.95 5.26 -24.15
CA ILE A 88 6.10 3.82 -23.92
C ILE A 88 5.37 3.02 -25.01
N ALA A 89 4.18 3.46 -25.45
CA ALA A 89 3.28 2.77 -26.36
C ALA A 89 2.97 1.32 -25.92
N PRO A 90 2.32 1.13 -24.72
CA PRO A 90 2.09 -0.18 -24.16
C PRO A 90 1.01 -0.98 -24.89
N ASP A 91 1.11 -2.31 -24.83
CA ASP A 91 0.09 -3.25 -25.28
C ASP A 91 -1.02 -3.46 -24.22
N VAL A 92 -0.70 -3.23 -22.93
CA VAL A 92 -1.63 -3.36 -21.80
C VAL A 92 -1.22 -2.43 -20.66
N VAL A 93 -2.22 -1.90 -19.93
CA VAL A 93 -2.01 -1.05 -18.77
C VAL A 93 -2.67 -1.67 -17.54
N PHE A 94 -1.87 -1.93 -16.50
CA PHE A 94 -2.33 -2.31 -15.17
C PHE A 94 -2.30 -1.07 -14.29
N ALA A 95 -3.35 -0.83 -13.53
CA ALA A 95 -3.35 0.29 -12.61
C ALA A 95 -3.89 -0.10 -11.24
N MET A 96 -3.16 0.33 -10.22
CA MET A 96 -3.47 0.10 -8.82
C MET A 96 -4.18 1.31 -8.27
N GLU A 97 -5.30 1.08 -7.55
CA GLU A 97 -6.11 2.11 -6.90
C GLU A 97 -7.06 2.88 -7.85
N TYR A 98 -7.76 3.88 -7.27
CA TYR A 98 -8.81 4.66 -7.94
C TYR A 98 -8.59 6.17 -7.73
N ASN A 99 -7.49 6.70 -8.23
CA ASN A 99 -7.06 8.08 -8.05
C ASN A 99 -7.12 8.89 -9.37
N PRO A 100 -6.87 10.19 -9.36
CA PRO A 100 -6.89 11.01 -10.58
C PRO A 100 -5.91 10.54 -11.67
N THR A 101 -4.75 9.99 -11.29
CA THR A 101 -3.78 9.41 -12.25
C THR A 101 -4.44 8.30 -13.05
N ILE A 102 -5.14 7.39 -12.35
CA ILE A 102 -5.77 6.22 -12.97
C ILE A 102 -6.96 6.63 -13.83
N LEU A 103 -7.75 7.61 -13.41
CA LEU A 103 -8.84 8.14 -14.25
C LEU A 103 -8.32 8.65 -15.61
N ARG A 104 -7.20 9.37 -15.62
CA ARG A 104 -6.55 9.85 -16.85
C ARG A 104 -6.02 8.69 -17.69
N ALA A 105 -5.34 7.72 -17.05
CA ALA A 105 -4.84 6.53 -17.75
C ALA A 105 -5.97 5.72 -18.41
N VAL A 106 -7.08 5.48 -17.70
CA VAL A 106 -8.27 4.80 -18.26
C VAL A 106 -8.86 5.55 -19.45
N HIS A 107 -8.94 6.89 -19.35
CA HIS A 107 -9.42 7.71 -20.47
C HIS A 107 -8.51 7.56 -21.68
N TRP A 108 -7.18 7.61 -21.48
CA TRP A 108 -6.18 7.40 -22.53
C TRP A 108 -6.29 6.00 -23.15
N CYS A 109 -6.34 4.95 -22.32
CA CYS A 109 -6.49 3.56 -22.76
C CYS A 109 -7.72 3.38 -23.66
N ARG A 110 -8.86 3.96 -23.25
CA ARG A 110 -10.09 3.94 -24.06
C ARG A 110 -9.90 4.61 -25.42
N LYS A 111 -9.27 5.79 -25.45
CA LYS A 111 -9.03 6.54 -26.69
C LYS A 111 -8.10 5.77 -27.64
N LYS A 112 -7.11 5.09 -27.08
CA LYS A 112 -6.11 4.32 -27.86
C LYS A 112 -6.51 2.86 -28.11
N LYS A 113 -7.65 2.40 -27.55
CA LYS A 113 -8.12 1.00 -27.59
C LYS A 113 -7.12 0.01 -26.97
N ILE A 114 -6.36 0.45 -25.97
CA ILE A 114 -5.44 -0.37 -25.19
C ILE A 114 -6.21 -1.02 -24.03
N PRO A 115 -6.08 -2.33 -23.79
CA PRO A 115 -6.72 -2.98 -22.64
C PRO A 115 -6.19 -2.42 -21.32
N PHE A 116 -7.12 -2.15 -20.41
CA PHE A 116 -6.85 -1.66 -19.07
C PHE A 116 -7.26 -2.72 -18.05
N ILE A 117 -6.39 -3.02 -17.10
CA ILE A 117 -6.62 -3.98 -16.03
C ILE A 117 -6.63 -3.22 -14.70
N SER A 118 -7.74 -3.33 -13.96
CA SER A 118 -7.89 -2.70 -12.65
C SER A 118 -7.35 -3.62 -11.56
N TRP A 119 -6.46 -3.12 -10.71
CA TRP A 119 -5.93 -3.83 -9.55
C TRP A 119 -6.25 -3.09 -8.26
N THR A 120 -6.78 -3.77 -7.25
CA THR A 120 -7.12 -3.15 -5.96
C THR A 120 -6.96 -4.09 -4.78
N ASP A 121 -6.66 -3.51 -3.63
CA ASP A 121 -6.70 -4.13 -2.30
C ASP A 121 -7.91 -3.63 -1.47
N GLY A 122 -8.69 -2.67 -2.01
CA GLY A 122 -9.87 -2.11 -1.37
C GLY A 122 -10.98 -3.15 -1.18
N THR A 123 -11.61 -3.13 0.00
CA THR A 123 -12.76 -3.99 0.36
C THR A 123 -14.00 -3.15 0.60
N LEU A 124 -15.20 -3.73 0.54
CA LEU A 124 -16.43 -3.02 0.87
C LEU A 124 -16.39 -2.39 2.27
N ASN A 125 -15.75 -3.07 3.23
CA ASN A 125 -15.61 -2.56 4.59
C ASN A 125 -14.64 -1.36 4.66
N SER A 126 -13.48 -1.43 4.02
CA SER A 126 -12.52 -0.31 4.00
C SER A 126 -13.06 0.90 3.23
N GLU A 127 -14.00 0.68 2.32
CA GLU A 127 -14.58 1.70 1.45
C GLU A 127 -16.00 2.15 1.86
N LYS A 128 -16.54 1.64 2.97
CA LYS A 128 -17.91 1.98 3.42
C LYS A 128 -18.18 3.49 3.56
N ASN A 129 -17.15 4.24 3.96
CA ASN A 129 -17.23 5.69 4.23
C ASN A 129 -16.67 6.57 3.10
N ILE A 130 -16.50 6.04 1.88
CA ILE A 130 -16.07 6.87 0.75
C ILE A 130 -17.22 7.75 0.23
N GLY A 131 -16.87 8.94 -0.27
CA GLY A 131 -17.84 9.90 -0.80
C GLY A 131 -18.42 9.48 -2.17
N LYS A 132 -19.51 10.13 -2.57
CA LYS A 132 -20.18 9.88 -3.85
C LYS A 132 -19.25 9.97 -5.06
N VAL A 133 -18.37 11.00 -5.11
CA VAL A 133 -17.39 11.18 -6.19
C VAL A 133 -16.45 9.99 -6.28
N GLN A 134 -15.99 9.47 -5.14
CA GLN A 134 -15.12 8.31 -5.11
C GLN A 134 -15.82 7.03 -5.58
N ARG A 135 -17.10 6.85 -5.25
CA ARG A 135 -17.91 5.72 -5.76
C ARG A 135 -18.11 5.81 -7.27
N LEU A 136 -18.38 7.01 -7.78
CA LEU A 136 -18.52 7.26 -9.22
C LEU A 136 -17.20 7.00 -9.96
N SER A 137 -16.05 7.42 -9.41
CA SER A 137 -14.74 7.14 -10.02
C SER A 137 -14.44 5.64 -10.12
N ARG A 138 -14.76 4.87 -9.07
CA ARG A 138 -14.62 3.39 -9.10
C ARG A 138 -15.51 2.76 -10.17
N SER A 139 -16.79 3.08 -10.15
CA SER A 139 -17.72 2.58 -11.16
C SER A 139 -17.32 2.97 -12.58
N TYR A 140 -16.80 4.18 -12.77
CA TYR A 140 -16.28 4.62 -14.07
C TYR A 140 -15.10 3.78 -14.54
N ILE A 141 -14.12 3.53 -13.66
CA ILE A 141 -12.92 2.74 -13.96
C ILE A 141 -13.29 1.28 -14.22
N ILE A 142 -14.08 0.68 -13.32
CA ILE A 142 -14.47 -0.73 -13.39
C ILE A 142 -15.26 -1.04 -14.67
N LYS A 143 -16.21 -0.21 -15.04
CA LYS A 143 -16.98 -0.39 -16.29
C LYS A 143 -16.14 -0.32 -17.56
N ARG A 144 -14.88 0.10 -17.46
CA ARG A 144 -13.95 0.26 -18.61
C ARG A 144 -12.76 -0.68 -18.57
N ALA A 145 -12.60 -1.41 -17.49
CA ALA A 145 -11.54 -2.39 -17.35
C ALA A 145 -11.85 -3.64 -18.17
N ALA A 146 -10.83 -4.20 -18.80
CA ALA A 146 -10.91 -5.45 -19.55
C ALA A 146 -10.86 -6.68 -18.63
N ALA A 147 -10.15 -6.57 -17.50
CA ALA A 147 -10.05 -7.58 -16.45
C ALA A 147 -9.70 -6.93 -15.10
N PHE A 148 -9.73 -7.72 -14.03
CA PHE A 148 -9.61 -7.26 -12.66
C PHE A 148 -8.65 -8.13 -11.88
N ILE A 149 -7.79 -7.52 -11.07
CA ILE A 149 -6.94 -8.18 -10.10
C ILE A 149 -7.33 -7.68 -8.70
N ALA A 150 -7.59 -8.61 -7.81
CA ALA A 150 -7.92 -8.35 -6.42
C ALA A 150 -6.86 -8.94 -5.50
N SER A 151 -6.49 -8.23 -4.44
CA SER A 151 -5.50 -8.72 -3.48
C SER A 151 -6.06 -9.69 -2.43
N SER A 152 -7.38 -9.93 -2.46
CA SER A 152 -8.07 -10.87 -1.57
C SER A 152 -9.46 -11.20 -2.11
N THR A 153 -10.12 -12.23 -1.53
CA THR A 153 -11.53 -12.53 -1.83
C THR A 153 -12.43 -11.33 -1.55
N ALA A 154 -12.24 -10.66 -0.41
CA ALA A 154 -13.02 -9.46 -0.05
C ALA A 154 -12.80 -8.29 -1.02
N SER A 155 -11.61 -8.13 -1.59
CA SER A 155 -11.34 -7.13 -2.62
C SER A 155 -11.97 -7.52 -3.96
N ARG A 156 -12.02 -8.81 -4.30
CA ARG A 156 -12.74 -9.33 -5.46
C ARG A 156 -14.24 -9.05 -5.35
N GLU A 157 -14.84 -9.34 -4.21
CA GLU A 157 -16.26 -9.04 -3.94
C GLU A 157 -16.56 -7.55 -4.08
N ALA A 158 -15.66 -6.68 -3.62
CA ALA A 158 -15.81 -5.24 -3.78
C ALA A 158 -15.82 -4.82 -5.26
N GLN A 159 -14.93 -5.38 -6.09
CA GLN A 159 -14.89 -5.09 -7.53
C GLN A 159 -16.20 -5.55 -8.21
N ILE A 160 -16.71 -6.74 -7.87
CA ILE A 160 -17.98 -7.26 -8.38
C ILE A 160 -19.13 -6.34 -7.97
N ALA A 161 -19.18 -5.91 -6.71
CA ALA A 161 -20.20 -4.97 -6.22
C ALA A 161 -20.18 -3.61 -6.95
N TYR A 162 -19.03 -3.19 -7.46
CA TYR A 162 -18.90 -1.99 -8.31
C TYR A 162 -19.19 -2.25 -9.79
N GLY A 163 -19.50 -3.50 -10.17
CA GLY A 163 -19.95 -3.88 -11.52
C GLY A 163 -18.88 -4.59 -12.36
N ALA A 164 -17.85 -5.17 -11.74
CA ALA A 164 -16.90 -6.03 -12.45
C ALA A 164 -17.55 -7.36 -12.86
N ASP A 165 -17.17 -7.87 -14.03
CA ASP A 165 -17.54 -9.21 -14.47
C ASP A 165 -16.77 -10.23 -13.61
N GLU A 166 -17.49 -11.06 -12.87
CA GLU A 166 -16.92 -12.06 -11.97
C GLU A 166 -15.95 -13.01 -12.67
N LYS A 167 -16.25 -13.40 -13.91
CA LYS A 167 -15.41 -14.31 -14.72
C LYS A 167 -14.08 -13.71 -15.11
N LYS A 168 -13.93 -12.37 -15.02
CA LYS A 168 -12.72 -11.63 -15.32
C LYS A 168 -11.99 -11.13 -14.07
N CYS A 169 -12.43 -11.55 -12.88
CA CYS A 169 -11.83 -11.18 -11.61
C CYS A 169 -10.88 -12.28 -11.14
N PHE A 170 -9.59 -11.96 -11.04
CA PHE A 170 -8.52 -12.84 -10.59
C PHE A 170 -7.99 -12.38 -9.24
N ILE A 171 -7.54 -13.33 -8.41
CA ILE A 171 -6.90 -13.01 -7.13
C ILE A 171 -5.39 -13.12 -7.30
N SER A 172 -4.69 -12.06 -6.90
CA SER A 172 -3.24 -12.01 -6.76
C SER A 172 -2.92 -11.38 -5.40
N TYR A 173 -2.55 -12.19 -4.43
CA TYR A 173 -2.22 -11.72 -3.08
C TYR A 173 -1.03 -10.76 -3.10
N LEU A 174 -1.04 -9.82 -2.15
CA LEU A 174 0.14 -9.00 -1.89
C LEU A 174 1.24 -9.90 -1.31
N THR A 175 2.43 -9.80 -1.86
CA THR A 175 3.58 -10.63 -1.51
C THR A 175 4.78 -9.78 -1.12
N VAL A 176 5.71 -10.39 -0.43
CA VAL A 176 7.01 -9.83 -0.08
C VAL A 176 8.06 -10.91 -0.31
N ASP A 177 9.25 -10.52 -0.72
CA ASP A 177 10.37 -11.46 -0.81
C ASP A 177 10.83 -11.84 0.59
N ILE A 178 10.35 -12.99 1.07
CA ILE A 178 10.66 -13.49 2.41
C ILE A 178 12.15 -13.85 2.56
N GLN A 179 12.86 -14.16 1.47
CA GLN A 179 14.30 -14.49 1.53
C GLN A 179 15.12 -13.33 2.05
N LYS A 180 14.72 -12.09 1.77
CA LYS A 180 15.35 -10.87 2.31
C LYS A 180 15.24 -10.76 3.84
N TYR A 181 14.33 -11.51 4.47
CA TYR A 181 14.03 -11.43 5.91
C TYR A 181 14.35 -12.73 6.66
N LEU A 182 14.84 -13.77 5.97
CA LEU A 182 15.25 -15.03 6.58
C LEU A 182 16.71 -14.92 7.06
N TYR A 183 16.88 -14.29 8.21
CA TYR A 183 18.16 -14.29 8.91
C TYR A 183 18.32 -15.55 9.77
N GLU A 184 19.58 -15.90 10.10
CA GLU A 184 19.85 -16.90 11.11
C GLU A 184 19.09 -16.55 12.40
N LYS A 185 18.40 -17.53 12.95
CA LYS A 185 17.62 -17.31 14.19
C LYS A 185 18.59 -16.85 15.28
N PRO A 186 18.39 -15.66 15.85
CA PRO A 186 19.17 -15.28 17.02
C PRO A 186 18.97 -16.36 18.10
N GLN A 187 20.06 -16.77 18.74
CA GLN A 187 19.98 -17.72 19.84
C GLN A 187 18.99 -17.13 20.88
N LYS A 188 17.96 -17.91 21.22
CA LYS A 188 17.04 -17.51 22.28
C LYS A 188 17.85 -17.31 23.55
N THR A 189 18.03 -16.09 23.97
CA THR A 189 18.49 -15.79 25.31
C THR A 189 17.35 -16.16 26.28
N THR A 190 17.55 -17.21 27.03
CA THR A 190 16.58 -17.83 27.97
C THR A 190 16.25 -16.96 29.19
N GLN A 191 16.63 -15.69 29.20
CA GLN A 191 16.57 -14.84 30.40
C GLN A 191 15.30 -13.95 30.52
N ASN A 192 14.38 -14.00 29.57
CA ASN A 192 13.18 -13.18 29.67
C ASN A 192 11.99 -14.00 30.22
N GLU A 193 11.71 -13.83 31.48
CA GLU A 193 10.45 -14.27 32.09
C GLU A 193 9.30 -13.42 31.53
N GLY A 194 8.35 -14.05 30.84
CA GLY A 194 7.16 -13.41 30.30
C GLY A 194 7.08 -13.34 28.78
N LEU A 195 5.91 -12.92 28.29
CA LEU A 195 5.62 -12.79 26.88
C LEU A 195 6.22 -11.47 26.32
N GLN A 196 7.02 -11.60 25.26
CA GLN A 196 7.56 -10.45 24.53
C GLN A 196 6.70 -10.17 23.31
N LEU A 197 6.13 -8.97 23.20
CA LEU A 197 5.35 -8.50 22.06
C LEU A 197 6.11 -7.39 21.35
N LEU A 198 6.04 -7.38 20.03
CA LEU A 198 6.60 -6.31 19.19
C LEU A 198 5.50 -5.72 18.32
N TYR A 199 5.34 -4.41 18.37
CA TYR A 199 4.56 -3.64 17.42
C TYR A 199 5.50 -2.81 16.54
N VAL A 200 5.33 -2.90 15.22
CA VAL A 200 6.05 -2.07 14.26
C VAL A 200 5.04 -1.38 13.35
N GLY A 201 5.01 -0.05 13.35
CA GLY A 201 4.08 0.68 12.48
C GLY A 201 3.87 2.14 12.88
N SER A 202 3.12 2.88 12.04
CA SER A 202 2.77 4.28 12.33
C SER A 202 1.90 4.39 13.58
N LEU A 203 2.21 5.37 14.44
CA LEU A 203 1.47 5.66 15.67
C LEU A 203 0.30 6.59 15.35
N ILE A 204 -0.75 6.02 14.78
CA ILE A 204 -1.98 6.70 14.36
C ILE A 204 -3.19 5.91 14.84
N GLN A 205 -4.32 6.58 15.06
CA GLN A 205 -5.53 5.99 15.64
C GLN A 205 -6.01 4.74 14.88
N ARG A 206 -5.90 4.71 13.55
CA ARG A 206 -6.29 3.56 12.72
C ARG A 206 -5.56 2.26 13.08
N LYS A 207 -4.41 2.34 13.75
CA LYS A 207 -3.60 1.17 14.13
C LYS A 207 -3.99 0.56 15.47
N GLY A 208 -4.85 1.24 16.24
CA GLY A 208 -5.51 0.68 17.41
C GLY A 208 -4.61 0.45 18.63
N LEU A 209 -3.46 1.14 18.74
CA LEU A 209 -2.63 1.04 19.96
C LEU A 209 -3.35 1.59 21.19
N ASP A 210 -4.21 2.59 21.01
CA ASP A 210 -5.11 3.14 22.04
C ASP A 210 -6.06 2.10 22.64
N LEU A 211 -6.36 1.03 21.89
CA LEU A 211 -7.13 -0.13 22.35
C LEU A 211 -6.24 -1.23 22.92
N LEU A 212 -5.06 -1.44 22.32
CA LEU A 212 -4.13 -2.47 22.74
C LEU A 212 -3.59 -2.23 24.15
N LEU A 213 -3.18 -0.99 24.46
CA LEU A 213 -2.59 -0.66 25.77
C LEU A 213 -3.54 -0.95 26.95
N PRO A 214 -4.82 -0.51 26.95
CA PRO A 214 -5.76 -0.87 28.02
C PRO A 214 -6.07 -2.36 28.09
N ALA A 215 -6.04 -3.08 26.97
CA ALA A 215 -6.24 -4.53 26.96
C ALA A 215 -5.08 -5.25 27.64
N LEU A 216 -3.83 -4.85 27.35
CA LEU A 216 -2.64 -5.41 28.00
C LEU A 216 -2.61 -5.12 29.50
N ALA A 217 -3.01 -3.92 29.94
CA ALA A 217 -3.06 -3.56 31.35
C ALA A 217 -4.04 -4.44 32.17
N LYS A 218 -5.02 -5.06 31.53
CA LYS A 218 -5.99 -5.98 32.14
C LYS A 218 -5.54 -7.45 32.10
N THR A 219 -4.42 -7.73 31.46
CA THR A 219 -3.93 -9.11 31.29
C THR A 219 -3.08 -9.49 32.49
N PRO A 220 -3.35 -10.61 33.16
CA PRO A 220 -2.63 -11.01 34.39
C PRO A 220 -1.21 -11.54 34.15
N GLN A 221 -0.82 -11.72 32.90
CA GLN A 221 0.48 -12.24 32.49
C GLN A 221 1.56 -11.14 32.51
N ASN A 222 2.79 -11.52 32.80
CA ASN A 222 3.94 -10.63 32.63
C ASN A 222 4.21 -10.45 31.11
N ILE A 223 3.81 -9.28 30.56
CA ILE A 223 3.93 -8.95 29.15
C ILE A 223 4.83 -7.73 28.99
N ARG A 224 5.83 -7.83 28.14
CA ARG A 224 6.63 -6.68 27.67
C ARG A 224 6.25 -6.35 26.25
N LEU A 225 5.81 -5.10 25.99
CA LEU A 225 5.48 -4.61 24.65
C LEU A 225 6.56 -3.62 24.18
N TRP A 226 7.18 -3.94 23.05
CA TRP A 226 8.07 -3.05 22.31
C TRP A 226 7.28 -2.34 21.23
N ILE A 227 7.35 -1.00 21.19
CA ILE A 227 6.66 -0.18 20.19
C ILE A 227 7.70 0.55 19.34
N VAL A 228 7.75 0.21 18.05
CA VAL A 228 8.65 0.83 17.07
C VAL A 228 7.82 1.57 16.04
N GLY A 229 7.95 2.91 16.02
CA GLY A 229 7.20 3.73 15.07
C GLY A 229 7.12 5.20 15.45
N GLU A 230 6.57 5.98 14.53
CA GLU A 230 6.31 7.40 14.68
C GLU A 230 4.88 7.73 14.23
N GLY A 231 4.33 8.83 14.74
CA GLY A 231 3.00 9.30 14.34
C GLY A 231 2.40 10.30 15.31
N GLN A 232 1.28 10.89 14.93
CA GLN A 232 0.61 11.95 15.69
C GLN A 232 0.06 11.51 17.06
N GLU A 233 -0.11 10.20 17.29
CA GLU A 233 -0.60 9.64 18.55
C GLU A 233 0.53 9.36 19.56
N LYS A 234 1.81 9.60 19.22
CA LYS A 234 2.96 9.22 20.07
C LYS A 234 2.82 9.75 21.49
N ASP A 235 2.62 11.05 21.65
CA ASP A 235 2.55 11.71 22.97
C ASP A 235 1.33 11.23 23.78
N LEU A 236 0.21 10.99 23.10
CA LEU A 236 -1.00 10.47 23.73
C LEU A 236 -0.79 9.04 24.23
N LEU A 237 -0.19 8.18 23.41
CA LEU A 237 0.12 6.79 23.75
C LEU A 237 1.14 6.72 24.89
N GLN A 238 2.15 7.60 24.93
CA GLN A 238 3.10 7.69 26.02
C GLN A 238 2.40 8.05 27.36
N LYS A 239 1.52 9.06 27.34
CA LYS A 239 0.71 9.42 28.51
C LYS A 239 -0.16 8.25 28.97
N GLN A 240 -0.79 7.55 28.04
CA GLN A 240 -1.62 6.39 28.35
C GLN A 240 -0.81 5.25 28.99
N CYS A 241 0.40 4.97 28.48
CA CYS A 241 1.31 4.01 29.11
C CYS A 241 1.65 4.38 30.55
N THR A 242 2.00 5.65 30.80
CA THR A 242 2.32 6.13 32.15
C THR A 242 1.12 6.00 33.11
N CYS A 243 -0.10 6.24 32.63
CA CYS A 243 -1.31 6.13 33.46
C CYS A 243 -1.76 4.68 33.74
N LEU A 244 -1.54 3.78 32.75
CA LEU A 244 -2.06 2.39 32.87
C LEU A 244 -1.03 1.40 33.42
N LEU A 245 0.24 1.65 33.17
CA LEU A 245 1.36 0.80 33.52
C LEU A 245 2.20 1.54 34.56
N TYR A 246 1.99 1.29 35.84
CA TYR A 246 2.73 1.90 36.98
C TYR A 246 4.25 1.67 36.94
N THR A 247 4.78 1.01 35.96
CA THR A 247 6.20 0.86 35.66
C THR A 247 6.49 1.58 34.36
N SER A 248 6.96 2.84 34.43
CA SER A 248 7.50 3.55 33.29
C SER A 248 8.73 2.80 32.78
N PRO A 249 8.74 2.29 31.54
CA PRO A 249 9.99 1.90 30.93
C PRO A 249 10.87 3.16 30.82
N SER A 250 12.16 3.01 31.07
CA SER A 250 13.15 4.08 30.87
C SER A 250 12.98 4.67 29.46
N PRO A 251 13.21 5.98 29.24
CA PRO A 251 13.21 6.58 27.90
C PRO A 251 14.13 5.87 26.90
N ARG A 252 15.06 5.03 27.37
CA ARG A 252 15.92 4.18 26.54
C ARG A 252 15.21 2.95 25.97
N ASP A 253 14.10 2.53 26.56
CA ASP A 253 13.36 1.32 26.17
C ASP A 253 12.24 1.62 25.17
N MET A 254 12.07 2.89 24.77
CA MET A 254 11.05 3.38 23.85
C MET A 254 11.66 3.96 22.55
N ARG A 255 12.82 3.49 22.13
CA ARG A 255 13.46 3.89 20.87
C ARG A 255 12.98 3.11 19.68
#